data_5289af950be7233198ee3eae87de23e5
#
_entry.id   5289af950be7233198ee3eae87de23e5
#
_cell.length_a   1.000
_cell.length_b   1.000
_cell.length_c   1.000
_cell.angle_alpha   90.00
_cell.angle_beta   90.00
_cell.angle_gamma   90.00
#
_symmetry.space_group_name_H-M   'P 1'
#
loop_
_entity.id
_entity.type
_entity.pdbx_description
1 polymer ?
#
loop_
_entity_poly.entity_id
_entity_poly.type
_entity_poly.pdbx_seq_one_letter_code
_entity_poly.pdbx_strand_id
1 'polypeptide(L)'
;MAKPQVCVYTDYKSPYAFVANKAIFELEEKHGVQLEWLPYTLRVAEFMGTVEERTPHFWRKVRYAYMDARRYANAQGLTMKGPRRIYNAFHSSAGMLFAQRHGLFRPYHDTVFRRFWSHDLEIDELAEISGVIADIGGSATDFEAYVNGPAREEHDRIIEEAETLGVFGVPTMVFNGELFWGGDRIDMLIERIRNPETIATALGSRHQK
;
A
#
# COMPACT_ATOMS: atom_id res chain seq x y z
N MET A 1 21.53 11.93 -14.90
CA MET A 1 21.45 11.63 -13.46
C MET A 1 20.37 10.60 -13.24
N ALA A 2 20.55 9.66 -12.32
CA ALA A 2 19.49 8.72 -11.96
C ALA A 2 18.29 9.51 -11.36
N LYS A 3 17.06 9.04 -11.63
CA LYS A 3 15.88 9.65 -11.01
C LYS A 3 15.89 9.40 -9.50
N PRO A 4 15.47 10.38 -8.68
CA PRO A 4 15.28 10.15 -7.25
C PRO A 4 14.28 9.01 -7.01
N GLN A 5 14.58 8.10 -6.07
CA GLN A 5 13.73 6.97 -5.75
C GLN A 5 12.85 7.28 -4.54
N VAL A 6 11.58 6.91 -4.63
CA VAL A 6 10.61 6.95 -3.53
C VAL A 6 10.06 5.55 -3.32
N CYS A 7 10.29 4.97 -2.14
CA CYS A 7 9.66 3.70 -1.76
C CYS A 7 8.23 3.97 -1.29
N VAL A 8 7.27 3.18 -1.77
CA VAL A 8 5.84 3.34 -1.48
C VAL A 8 5.31 2.06 -0.85
N TYR A 9 5.05 2.11 0.45
CA TYR A 9 4.44 1.00 1.18
C TYR A 9 2.92 1.08 1.09
N THR A 10 2.29 -0.03 0.70
CA THR A 10 0.84 -0.09 0.45
C THR A 10 0.21 -1.41 0.90
N ASP A 11 -1.11 -1.39 1.10
CA ASP A 11 -1.94 -2.56 1.37
C ASP A 11 -3.30 -2.38 0.69
N TYR A 12 -3.73 -3.38 -0.07
CA TYR A 12 -4.99 -3.32 -0.84
C TYR A 12 -6.25 -3.17 0.02
N LYS A 13 -6.19 -3.59 1.29
CA LYS A 13 -7.30 -3.39 2.24
C LYS A 13 -7.30 -2.03 2.94
N SER A 14 -6.28 -1.17 2.68
CA SER A 14 -6.25 0.17 3.24
C SER A 14 -7.10 1.14 2.43
N PRO A 15 -8.13 1.75 3.03
CA PRO A 15 -8.96 2.75 2.35
C PRO A 15 -8.16 3.99 1.95
N TYR A 16 -7.21 4.42 2.77
CA TYR A 16 -6.39 5.59 2.48
C TYR A 16 -5.32 5.31 1.42
N ALA A 17 -4.77 4.08 1.36
CA ALA A 17 -3.88 3.69 0.25
C ALA A 17 -4.64 3.70 -1.08
N PHE A 18 -5.88 3.20 -1.11
CA PHE A 18 -6.73 3.21 -2.30
C PHE A 18 -6.96 4.62 -2.84
N VAL A 19 -7.36 5.56 -1.99
CA VAL A 19 -7.68 6.93 -2.44
C VAL A 19 -6.45 7.79 -2.72
N ALA A 20 -5.28 7.46 -2.18
CA ALA A 20 -4.02 8.13 -2.45
C ALA A 20 -3.33 7.63 -3.73
N ASN A 21 -3.73 6.48 -4.25
CA ASN A 21 -3.06 5.77 -5.33
C ASN A 21 -2.79 6.65 -6.56
N LYS A 22 -3.80 7.37 -7.05
CA LYS A 22 -3.66 8.27 -8.19
C LYS A 22 -2.60 9.36 -7.93
N ALA A 23 -2.68 10.04 -6.80
CA ALA A 23 -1.77 11.13 -6.47
C ALA A 23 -0.32 10.63 -6.28
N ILE A 24 -0.14 9.40 -5.78
CA ILE A 24 1.19 8.78 -5.67
C ILE A 24 1.78 8.50 -7.06
N PHE A 25 1.02 7.93 -8.00
CA PHE A 25 1.50 7.74 -9.37
C PHE A 25 1.84 9.06 -10.07
N GLU A 26 1.12 10.13 -9.78
CA GLU A 26 1.42 11.46 -10.31
C GLU A 26 2.80 12.00 -9.87
N LEU A 27 3.39 11.49 -8.79
CA LEU A 27 4.77 11.82 -8.41
C LEU A 27 5.76 11.41 -9.50
N GLU A 28 5.60 10.22 -10.07
CA GLU A 28 6.44 9.72 -11.14
C GLU A 28 6.25 10.52 -12.44
N GLU A 29 5.00 10.81 -12.77
CA GLU A 29 4.62 11.52 -14.00
C GLU A 29 5.02 13.00 -13.98
N LYS A 30 4.83 13.68 -12.84
CA LYS A 30 4.93 15.14 -12.73
C LYS A 30 6.23 15.62 -12.04
N HIS A 31 6.87 14.78 -11.23
CA HIS A 31 8.03 15.18 -10.42
C HIS A 31 9.30 14.40 -10.74
N GLY A 32 9.24 13.50 -11.73
CA GLY A 32 10.42 12.84 -12.29
C GLY A 32 11.13 11.90 -11.32
N VAL A 33 10.42 11.37 -10.33
CA VAL A 33 10.91 10.33 -9.42
C VAL A 33 10.70 8.94 -10.01
N GLN A 34 11.34 7.94 -9.44
CA GLN A 34 11.04 6.53 -9.67
C GLN A 34 10.34 5.98 -8.43
N LEU A 35 9.17 5.35 -8.60
CA LEU A 35 8.44 4.71 -7.51
C LEU A 35 8.84 3.25 -7.38
N GLU A 36 9.18 2.85 -6.17
CA GLU A 36 9.34 1.45 -5.78
C GLU A 36 8.18 1.06 -4.86
N TRP A 37 7.26 0.28 -5.36
CA TRP A 37 6.09 -0.15 -4.59
C TRP A 37 6.39 -1.42 -3.81
N LEU A 38 6.09 -1.39 -2.51
CA LEU A 38 6.36 -2.47 -1.58
C LEU A 38 5.09 -2.82 -0.79
N PRO A 39 4.79 -4.12 -0.57
CA PRO A 39 3.68 -4.50 0.28
C PRO A 39 4.00 -4.23 1.75
N TYR A 40 3.02 -3.71 2.47
CA TYR A 40 3.05 -3.66 3.93
C TYR A 40 1.69 -4.11 4.46
N THR A 41 1.58 -5.42 4.73
CA THR A 41 0.31 -6.00 5.17
C THR A 41 -0.04 -5.57 6.58
N LEU A 42 -1.07 -4.72 6.70
CA LEU A 42 -1.55 -4.23 7.99
C LEU A 42 -2.06 -5.37 8.87
N ARG A 43 -1.52 -5.49 10.07
CA ARG A 43 -2.00 -6.39 11.11
C ARG A 43 -3.15 -5.73 11.87
N VAL A 44 -4.32 -5.67 11.21
CA VAL A 44 -5.48 -4.89 11.71
C VAL A 44 -5.89 -5.27 13.13
N ALA A 45 -5.79 -6.56 13.49
CA ALA A 45 -6.11 -7.04 14.84
C ALA A 45 -5.13 -6.48 15.89
N GLU A 46 -3.85 -6.37 15.58
CA GLU A 46 -2.83 -5.80 16.47
C GLU A 46 -2.99 -4.29 16.63
N PHE A 47 -3.40 -3.62 15.54
CA PHE A 47 -3.50 -2.17 15.49
C PHE A 47 -4.83 -1.62 16.02
N MET A 48 -5.94 -2.36 15.81
CA MET A 48 -7.31 -1.93 16.12
C MET A 48 -8.08 -2.90 17.02
N GLY A 49 -7.43 -3.92 17.56
CA GLY A 49 -8.07 -5.04 18.24
C GLY A 49 -8.87 -5.94 17.30
N THR A 50 -9.21 -7.14 17.76
CA THR A 50 -10.16 -8.00 17.04
C THR A 50 -11.53 -7.33 16.97
N VAL A 51 -12.40 -7.77 16.06
CA VAL A 51 -13.73 -7.19 15.89
C VAL A 51 -14.54 -7.27 17.20
N GLU A 52 -14.37 -8.36 17.94
CA GLU A 52 -15.04 -8.67 19.20
C GLU A 52 -14.58 -7.78 20.37
N GLU A 53 -13.30 -7.38 20.36
CA GLU A 53 -12.68 -6.58 21.43
C GLU A 53 -12.82 -5.07 21.22
N ARG A 54 -13.35 -4.64 20.07
CA ARG A 54 -13.46 -3.21 19.77
C ARG A 54 -14.47 -2.49 20.67
N THR A 55 -13.96 -1.55 21.43
CA THR A 55 -14.80 -0.65 22.22
C THR A 55 -15.65 0.27 21.33
N PRO A 56 -16.75 0.86 21.86
CA PRO A 56 -17.52 1.89 21.13
C PRO A 56 -16.66 3.07 20.64
N HIS A 57 -15.58 3.39 21.36
CA HIS A 57 -14.64 4.42 20.95
C HIS A 57 -13.87 4.01 19.67
N PHE A 58 -13.35 2.79 19.62
CA PHE A 58 -12.67 2.27 18.43
C PHE A 58 -13.61 2.17 17.23
N TRP A 59 -14.85 1.74 17.43
CA TRP A 59 -15.84 1.71 16.37
C TRP A 59 -16.16 3.09 15.79
N ARG A 60 -16.11 4.15 16.60
CA ARG A 60 -16.24 5.53 16.08
C ARG A 60 -15.07 5.89 15.18
N LYS A 61 -13.82 5.55 15.56
CA LYS A 61 -12.61 5.76 14.72
C LYS A 61 -12.71 5.00 13.40
N VAL A 62 -13.08 3.73 13.43
CA VAL A 62 -13.25 2.91 12.22
C VAL A 62 -14.28 3.53 11.27
N ARG A 63 -15.46 3.87 11.81
CA ARG A 63 -16.52 4.50 11.00
C ARG A 63 -16.08 5.84 10.42
N TYR A 64 -15.36 6.65 11.18
CA TYR A 64 -14.84 7.91 10.70
C TYR A 64 -13.85 7.69 9.55
N ALA A 65 -12.90 6.79 9.70
CA ALA A 65 -11.89 6.50 8.67
C ALA A 65 -12.53 6.09 7.33
N TYR A 66 -13.54 5.20 7.36
CA TYR A 66 -14.25 4.82 6.13
C TYR A 66 -15.14 5.94 5.57
N MET A 67 -15.75 6.74 6.43
CA MET A 67 -16.51 7.92 5.98
C MET A 67 -15.60 8.95 5.33
N ASP A 68 -14.44 9.19 5.91
CA ASP A 68 -13.47 10.16 5.42
C ASP A 68 -12.84 9.71 4.10
N ALA A 69 -12.33 8.47 4.05
CA ALA A 69 -11.78 7.91 2.80
C ALA A 69 -12.83 7.91 1.65
N ARG A 70 -14.12 7.68 1.98
CA ARG A 70 -15.18 7.73 0.98
C ARG A 70 -15.40 9.13 0.41
N ARG A 71 -15.12 10.20 1.15
CA ARG A 71 -15.13 11.57 0.60
C ARG A 71 -14.10 11.73 -0.51
N TYR A 72 -12.87 11.24 -0.27
CA TYR A 72 -11.82 11.24 -1.28
C TYR A 72 -12.15 10.34 -2.48
N ALA A 73 -12.70 9.15 -2.22
CA ALA A 73 -13.15 8.24 -3.28
C ALA A 73 -14.22 8.88 -4.16
N ASN A 74 -15.26 9.46 -3.56
CA ASN A 74 -16.35 10.13 -4.29
C ASN A 74 -15.84 11.31 -5.12
N ALA A 75 -14.90 12.11 -4.59
CA ALA A 75 -14.30 13.22 -5.33
C ALA A 75 -13.50 12.75 -6.56
N GLN A 76 -13.05 11.51 -6.57
CA GLN A 76 -12.33 10.87 -7.67
C GLN A 76 -13.23 9.99 -8.57
N GLY A 77 -14.53 9.89 -8.28
CA GLY A 77 -15.44 8.98 -8.99
C GLY A 77 -15.19 7.50 -8.73
N LEU A 78 -14.49 7.17 -7.63
CA LEU A 78 -14.16 5.79 -7.27
C LEU A 78 -15.29 5.14 -6.47
N THR A 79 -15.61 3.88 -6.78
CA THR A 79 -16.50 3.06 -5.96
C THR A 79 -15.74 2.55 -4.75
N MET A 80 -16.25 2.83 -3.55
CA MET A 80 -15.67 2.37 -2.29
C MET A 80 -16.74 1.83 -1.36
N LYS A 81 -16.90 0.52 -1.35
CA LYS A 81 -17.75 -0.21 -0.38
C LYS A 81 -16.90 -0.59 0.84
N GLY A 82 -17.49 -0.55 2.03
CA GLY A 82 -16.78 -0.98 3.25
C GLY A 82 -16.47 -2.48 3.21
N PRO A 83 -15.33 -2.94 3.76
CA PRO A 83 -14.97 -4.36 3.72
C PRO A 83 -15.99 -5.20 4.52
N ARG A 84 -16.24 -6.42 4.04
CA ARG A 84 -17.21 -7.36 4.66
C ARG A 84 -16.65 -8.04 5.90
N ARG A 85 -15.31 -8.17 5.98
CA ARG A 85 -14.55 -8.83 7.05
C ARG A 85 -13.14 -8.26 7.14
N ILE A 86 -12.34 -8.73 8.07
CA ILE A 86 -10.89 -8.49 8.08
C ILE A 86 -10.26 -9.49 7.12
N TYR A 87 -9.55 -8.98 6.12
CA TYR A 87 -8.88 -9.77 5.09
C TYR A 87 -7.41 -9.98 5.43
N ASN A 88 -6.88 -11.14 5.04
CA ASN A 88 -5.43 -11.34 4.96
C ASN A 88 -4.95 -10.96 3.56
N ALA A 89 -4.17 -9.89 3.44
CA ALA A 89 -3.74 -9.39 2.14
C ALA A 89 -2.49 -10.12 1.57
N PHE A 90 -2.07 -11.25 2.13
CA PHE A 90 -0.84 -11.92 1.69
C PHE A 90 -0.88 -12.30 0.21
N HIS A 91 -1.94 -12.95 -0.29
CA HIS A 91 -2.01 -13.36 -1.69
C HIS A 91 -1.99 -12.16 -2.65
N SER A 92 -2.73 -11.10 -2.33
CA SER A 92 -2.68 -9.88 -3.14
C SER A 92 -1.34 -9.16 -3.06
N SER A 93 -0.65 -9.18 -1.92
CA SER A 93 0.71 -8.66 -1.76
C SER A 93 1.73 -9.47 -2.56
N ALA A 94 1.65 -10.81 -2.51
CA ALA A 94 2.46 -11.69 -3.33
C ALA A 94 2.22 -11.47 -4.83
N GLY A 95 0.96 -11.29 -5.22
CA GLY A 95 0.60 -10.95 -6.60
C GLY A 95 1.18 -9.63 -7.07
N MET A 96 1.29 -8.63 -6.18
CA MET A 96 1.98 -7.37 -6.48
C MET A 96 3.46 -7.59 -6.81
N LEU A 97 4.18 -8.32 -5.96
CA LEU A 97 5.60 -8.65 -6.17
C LEU A 97 5.83 -9.47 -7.44
N PHE A 98 4.95 -10.44 -7.69
CA PHE A 98 4.98 -11.22 -8.92
C PHE A 98 4.75 -10.35 -10.16
N ALA A 99 3.72 -9.51 -10.15
CA ALA A 99 3.38 -8.64 -11.27
C ALA A 99 4.50 -7.62 -11.58
N GLN A 100 5.21 -7.11 -10.57
CA GLN A 100 6.36 -6.23 -10.76
C GLN A 100 7.47 -6.90 -11.55
N ARG A 101 7.83 -8.16 -11.23
CA ARG A 101 8.87 -8.92 -11.92
C ARG A 101 8.55 -9.21 -13.37
N HIS A 102 7.27 -9.25 -13.71
CA HIS A 102 6.79 -9.57 -15.05
C HIS A 102 6.35 -8.33 -15.86
N GLY A 103 6.58 -7.11 -15.33
CA GLY A 103 6.18 -5.87 -16.00
C GLY A 103 4.66 -5.63 -16.04
N LEU A 104 3.91 -6.30 -15.16
CA LEU A 104 2.45 -6.27 -15.08
C LEU A 104 1.93 -5.48 -13.87
N PHE A 105 2.81 -4.75 -13.19
CA PHE A 105 2.46 -4.11 -11.92
C PHE A 105 1.28 -3.16 -12.03
N ARG A 106 1.30 -2.22 -12.96
CA ARG A 106 0.26 -1.19 -13.05
C ARG A 106 -1.15 -1.79 -13.32
N PRO A 107 -1.34 -2.65 -14.34
CA PRO A 107 -2.63 -3.28 -14.56
C PRO A 107 -3.09 -4.17 -13.39
N TYR A 108 -2.15 -4.86 -12.72
CA TYR A 108 -2.44 -5.63 -11.52
C TYR A 108 -2.97 -4.74 -10.39
N HIS A 109 -2.19 -3.72 -10.05
CA HIS A 109 -2.44 -2.83 -8.93
C HIS A 109 -3.78 -2.09 -9.06
N ASP A 110 -4.05 -1.52 -10.22
CA ASP A 110 -5.31 -0.83 -10.50
C ASP A 110 -6.51 -1.80 -10.48
N THR A 111 -6.34 -3.03 -10.98
CA THR A 111 -7.40 -4.05 -11.00
C THR A 111 -7.74 -4.54 -9.60
N VAL A 112 -6.72 -4.88 -8.79
CA VAL A 112 -6.94 -5.38 -7.42
C VAL A 112 -7.62 -4.32 -6.57
N PHE A 113 -7.13 -3.08 -6.55
CA PHE A 113 -7.79 -2.01 -5.80
C PHE A 113 -9.23 -1.78 -6.24
N ARG A 114 -9.48 -1.64 -7.53
CA ARG A 114 -10.82 -1.38 -8.05
C ARG A 114 -11.78 -2.52 -7.72
N ARG A 115 -11.40 -3.77 -7.96
CA ARG A 115 -12.27 -4.95 -7.74
C ARG A 115 -12.50 -5.22 -6.25
N PHE A 116 -11.48 -5.07 -5.40
CA PHE A 116 -11.64 -5.23 -3.95
C PHE A 116 -12.63 -4.22 -3.38
N TRP A 117 -12.45 -2.93 -3.68
CA TRP A 117 -13.31 -1.88 -3.13
C TRP A 117 -14.71 -1.84 -3.76
N SER A 118 -14.95 -2.52 -4.87
CA SER A 118 -16.29 -2.78 -5.41
C SER A 118 -16.92 -4.11 -4.98
N HIS A 119 -16.27 -4.89 -4.14
CA HIS A 119 -16.68 -6.21 -3.67
C HIS A 119 -16.72 -7.29 -4.79
N ASP A 120 -15.87 -7.17 -5.78
CA ASP A 120 -15.78 -8.08 -6.93
C ASP A 120 -14.50 -8.95 -6.87
N LEU A 121 -13.76 -8.91 -5.75
CA LEU A 121 -12.53 -9.67 -5.54
C LEU A 121 -12.32 -9.97 -4.06
N GLU A 122 -12.04 -11.22 -3.73
CA GLU A 122 -11.58 -11.66 -2.42
C GLU A 122 -10.05 -11.75 -2.43
N ILE A 123 -9.37 -10.73 -1.86
CA ILE A 123 -7.91 -10.55 -1.99
C ILE A 123 -7.06 -11.57 -1.22
N ASP A 124 -7.67 -12.36 -0.37
CA ASP A 124 -7.04 -13.45 0.39
C ASP A 124 -7.29 -14.84 -0.21
N GLU A 125 -8.01 -14.93 -1.32
CA GLU A 125 -8.24 -16.18 -2.04
C GLU A 125 -7.22 -16.33 -3.17
N LEU A 126 -6.38 -17.38 -3.10
CA LEU A 126 -5.31 -17.62 -4.09
C LEU A 126 -5.88 -17.71 -5.51
N ALA A 127 -6.97 -18.45 -5.71
CA ALA A 127 -7.59 -18.63 -7.01
C ALA A 127 -8.09 -17.31 -7.63
N GLU A 128 -8.62 -16.41 -6.81
CA GLU A 128 -9.08 -15.09 -7.27
C GLU A 128 -7.89 -14.23 -7.75
N ILE A 129 -6.79 -14.23 -7.00
CA ILE A 129 -5.59 -13.49 -7.39
C ILE A 129 -4.90 -14.13 -8.59
N SER A 130 -4.84 -15.47 -8.67
CA SER A 130 -4.38 -16.19 -9.87
C SER A 130 -5.19 -15.81 -11.11
N GLY A 131 -6.51 -15.67 -10.96
CA GLY A 131 -7.41 -15.18 -12.02
C GLY A 131 -7.05 -13.76 -12.47
N VAL A 132 -6.79 -12.84 -11.53
CA VAL A 132 -6.35 -11.47 -11.88
C VAL A 132 -5.03 -11.49 -12.64
N ILE A 133 -4.06 -12.31 -12.22
CA ILE A 133 -2.78 -12.46 -12.92
C ILE A 133 -2.99 -12.95 -14.36
N ALA A 134 -3.86 -13.95 -14.55
CA ALA A 134 -4.19 -14.47 -15.90
C ALA A 134 -4.88 -13.40 -16.78
N ASP A 135 -5.87 -12.70 -16.22
CA ASP A 135 -6.64 -11.66 -16.92
C ASP A 135 -5.76 -10.52 -17.48
N ILE A 136 -4.65 -10.22 -16.80
CA ILE A 136 -3.69 -9.19 -17.23
C ILE A 136 -2.53 -9.73 -18.07
N GLY A 137 -2.57 -11.01 -18.47
CA GLY A 137 -1.61 -11.63 -19.35
C GLY A 137 -0.41 -12.30 -18.65
N GLY A 138 -0.46 -12.50 -17.34
CA GLY A 138 0.52 -13.27 -16.59
C GLY A 138 0.20 -14.78 -16.55
N SER A 139 1.14 -15.57 -16.04
CA SER A 139 0.97 -17.01 -15.83
C SER A 139 0.41 -17.29 -14.42
N ALA A 140 -0.84 -17.75 -14.33
CA ALA A 140 -1.44 -18.17 -13.06
C ALA A 140 -0.64 -19.31 -12.41
N THR A 141 -0.19 -20.29 -13.22
CA THR A 141 0.58 -21.44 -12.73
C THR A 141 1.91 -21.00 -12.10
N ASP A 142 2.64 -20.07 -12.75
CA ASP A 142 3.90 -19.55 -12.22
C ASP A 142 3.67 -18.70 -10.95
N PHE A 143 2.58 -17.95 -10.90
CA PHE A 143 2.19 -17.22 -9.72
C PHE A 143 1.87 -18.16 -8.55
N GLU A 144 1.10 -19.24 -8.77
CA GLU A 144 0.81 -20.22 -7.74
C GLU A 144 2.07 -20.94 -7.26
N ALA A 145 2.98 -21.27 -8.16
CA ALA A 145 4.31 -21.82 -7.81
C ALA A 145 5.12 -20.83 -6.96
N TYR A 146 5.09 -19.54 -7.30
CA TYR A 146 5.74 -18.49 -6.51
C TYR A 146 5.12 -18.37 -5.11
N VAL A 147 3.79 -18.38 -4.98
CA VAL A 147 3.09 -18.31 -3.68
C VAL A 147 3.41 -19.52 -2.81
N ASN A 148 3.46 -20.72 -3.39
CA ASN A 148 3.80 -21.97 -2.69
C ASN A 148 5.30 -22.15 -2.42
N GLY A 149 6.12 -21.25 -2.95
CA GLY A 149 7.58 -21.24 -2.81
C GLY A 149 8.08 -20.00 -2.05
N PRO A 150 8.81 -19.09 -2.72
CA PRO A 150 9.56 -18.03 -2.03
C PRO A 150 8.74 -16.83 -1.56
N ALA A 151 7.47 -16.70 -1.96
CA ALA A 151 6.68 -15.48 -1.74
C ALA A 151 6.53 -15.12 -0.24
N ARG A 152 6.38 -16.11 0.63
CA ARG A 152 6.22 -15.86 2.06
C ARG A 152 7.47 -15.24 2.67
N GLU A 153 8.61 -15.86 2.44
CA GLU A 153 9.89 -15.38 2.96
C GLU A 153 10.22 -13.98 2.44
N GLU A 154 9.99 -13.75 1.17
CA GLU A 154 10.20 -12.43 0.58
C GLU A 154 9.28 -11.36 1.16
N HIS A 155 7.98 -11.66 1.27
CA HIS A 155 7.00 -10.75 1.88
C HIS A 155 7.38 -10.40 3.32
N ASP A 156 7.71 -11.41 4.13
CA ASP A 156 8.02 -11.21 5.55
C ASP A 156 9.31 -10.40 5.72
N ARG A 157 10.32 -10.62 4.88
CA ARG A 157 11.54 -9.80 4.85
C ARG A 157 11.24 -8.34 4.52
N ILE A 158 10.37 -8.06 3.55
CA ILE A 158 9.98 -6.69 3.20
C ILE A 158 9.27 -6.01 4.39
N ILE A 159 8.42 -6.73 5.11
CA ILE A 159 7.75 -6.20 6.31
C ILE A 159 8.77 -5.88 7.41
N GLU A 160 9.73 -6.76 7.69
CA GLU A 160 10.78 -6.54 8.69
C GLU A 160 11.66 -5.33 8.35
N GLU A 161 12.05 -5.20 7.07
CA GLU A 161 12.80 -4.04 6.58
C GLU A 161 11.99 -2.74 6.74
N ALA A 162 10.70 -2.75 6.40
CA ALA A 162 9.80 -1.62 6.58
C ALA A 162 9.65 -1.21 8.04
N GLU A 163 9.46 -2.17 8.95
CA GLU A 163 9.35 -1.93 10.40
C GLU A 163 10.67 -1.37 10.97
N THR A 164 11.81 -1.85 10.49
CA THR A 164 13.14 -1.33 10.85
C THR A 164 13.32 0.12 10.43
N LEU A 165 12.76 0.52 9.28
CA LEU A 165 12.72 1.91 8.83
C LEU A 165 11.73 2.78 9.62
N GLY A 166 10.86 2.18 10.43
CA GLY A 166 9.84 2.86 11.21
C GLY A 166 8.48 2.97 10.51
N VAL A 167 8.24 2.23 9.43
CA VAL A 167 6.92 2.14 8.79
C VAL A 167 5.96 1.41 9.74
N PHE A 168 4.79 1.99 9.99
CA PHE A 168 3.78 1.46 10.90
C PHE A 168 2.37 1.46 10.30
N GLY A 169 2.20 1.99 9.11
CA GLY A 169 0.90 2.12 8.44
C GLY A 169 1.04 2.46 6.97
N VAL A 170 -0.07 2.49 6.25
CA VAL A 170 -0.10 2.74 4.80
C VAL A 170 -1.23 3.71 4.39
N PRO A 171 -1.04 4.47 3.28
CA PRO A 171 0.17 4.53 2.48
C PRO A 171 1.30 5.22 3.24
N THR A 172 2.53 4.75 3.08
CA THR A 172 3.73 5.45 3.53
C THR A 172 4.71 5.57 2.38
N MET A 173 5.14 6.78 2.09
CA MET A 173 6.22 7.06 1.16
C MET A 173 7.51 7.29 1.95
N VAL A 174 8.63 6.74 1.48
CA VAL A 174 9.94 6.97 2.07
C VAL A 174 10.87 7.58 1.02
N PHE A 175 11.43 8.73 1.34
CA PHE A 175 12.36 9.43 0.49
C PHE A 175 13.59 9.84 1.29
N ASN A 176 14.77 9.37 0.89
CA ASN A 176 16.05 9.63 1.58
C ASN A 176 15.99 9.34 3.10
N GLY A 177 15.27 8.29 3.51
CA GLY A 177 15.11 7.88 4.91
C GLY A 177 14.07 8.67 5.70
N GLU A 178 13.42 9.68 5.12
CA GLU A 178 12.29 10.41 5.73
C GLU A 178 10.97 9.75 5.37
N LEU A 179 10.09 9.56 6.38
CA LEU A 179 8.79 8.92 6.22
C LEU A 179 7.67 9.96 6.04
N PHE A 180 6.82 9.71 5.07
CA PHE A 180 5.60 10.49 4.78
C PHE A 180 4.39 9.56 4.85
N TRP A 181 3.77 9.48 6.03
CA TRP A 181 2.63 8.62 6.25
C TRP A 181 1.31 9.34 5.93
N GLY A 182 0.56 8.77 4.99
CA GLY A 182 -0.73 9.26 4.53
C GLY A 182 -0.68 10.04 3.21
N GLY A 183 -1.77 9.98 2.44
CA GLY A 183 -1.91 10.73 1.19
C GLY A 183 -1.87 12.24 1.37
N ASP A 184 -2.18 12.74 2.57
CA ASP A 184 -2.12 14.14 2.95
C ASP A 184 -0.69 14.66 3.18
N ARG A 185 0.32 13.82 3.05
CA ARG A 185 1.74 14.17 3.12
C ARG A 185 2.42 14.29 1.75
N ILE A 186 1.68 14.04 0.67
CA ILE A 186 2.21 14.08 -0.70
C ILE A 186 2.78 15.46 -1.05
N ASP A 187 2.12 16.55 -0.68
CA ASP A 187 2.63 17.90 -0.92
C ASP A 187 3.95 18.17 -0.19
N MET A 188 4.08 17.70 1.04
CA MET A 188 5.34 17.79 1.80
C MET A 188 6.45 16.97 1.14
N LEU A 189 6.13 15.77 0.65
CA LEU A 189 7.07 14.94 -0.10
C LEU A 189 7.52 15.64 -1.39
N ILE A 190 6.61 16.27 -2.13
CA ILE A 190 6.94 17.05 -3.34
C ILE A 190 7.91 18.18 -3.02
N GLU A 191 7.67 18.92 -1.94
CA GLU A 191 8.60 19.95 -1.49
C GLU A 191 10.00 19.38 -1.16
N ARG A 192 10.03 18.21 -0.53
CA ARG A 192 11.27 17.53 -0.19
C ARG A 192 12.01 17.02 -1.42
N ILE A 193 11.32 16.52 -2.41
CA ILE A 193 11.89 16.10 -3.71
C ILE A 193 12.54 17.28 -4.43
N ARG A 194 11.90 18.46 -4.38
CA ARG A 194 12.41 19.68 -5.01
C ARG A 194 13.61 20.28 -4.27
N ASN A 195 13.65 20.09 -2.95
CA ASN A 195 14.66 20.69 -2.06
C ASN A 195 15.31 19.61 -1.16
N PRO A 196 16.08 18.68 -1.72
CA PRO A 196 16.60 17.51 -0.98
C PRO A 196 17.57 17.91 0.15
N GLU A 197 18.19 19.07 0.09
CA GLU A 197 19.15 19.53 1.11
C GLU A 197 18.49 19.95 2.44
N THR A 198 17.17 20.15 2.47
CA THR A 198 16.43 20.54 3.67
C THR A 198 16.28 19.37 4.68
N ILE A 199 16.70 18.15 4.31
CA ILE A 199 16.58 16.93 5.11
C ILE A 199 17.40 16.99 6.41
N ALA A 200 18.57 17.63 6.39
CA ALA A 200 19.49 17.65 7.52
C ALA A 200 18.94 18.36 8.79
N THR A 201 17.94 19.22 8.62
CA THR A 201 17.34 20.00 9.71
C THR A 201 16.10 19.34 10.33
N ALA A 202 15.38 18.49 9.58
CA ALA A 202 14.12 17.87 10.03
C ALA A 202 14.33 16.56 10.82
N LEU A 203 15.42 15.86 10.55
CA LEU A 203 15.83 14.68 11.32
C LEU A 203 16.69 15.09 12.52
N GLY A 204 16.21 16.01 13.35
CA GLY A 204 16.93 16.47 14.54
C GLY A 204 17.75 15.34 15.14
N SER A 205 19.03 15.64 15.48
CA SER A 205 20.02 14.70 16.00
C SER A 205 19.36 13.58 16.80
N ARG A 206 19.45 12.34 16.29
CA ARG A 206 18.93 11.17 16.98
C ARG A 206 19.44 11.20 18.41
N HIS A 207 18.55 11.43 19.34
CA HIS A 207 18.85 11.26 20.75
C HIS A 207 19.14 9.78 20.94
N GLN A 208 20.44 9.47 21.08
CA GLN A 208 20.89 8.24 21.70
C GLN A 208 20.28 8.22 23.12
N LYS A 209 19.37 7.30 23.34
CA LYS A 209 19.07 6.78 24.69
C LYS A 209 18.93 5.27 24.58
#